data_64e99ef505f7991e1691a22fd1e45ad7
#
_entry.id   64e99ef505f7991e1691a22fd1e45ad7
#
_cell.length_a   1.000
_cell.length_b   1.000
_cell.length_c   1.000
_cell.angle_alpha   90.00
_cell.angle_beta   90.00
_cell.angle_gamma   90.00
#
_symmetry.space_group_name_H-M   'P 1'
#
loop_
_entity.id
_entity.type
_entity.pdbx_description
1 polymer ?
#
loop_
_entity_poly.entity_id
_entity_poly.type
_entity_poly.pdbx_seq_one_letter_code
_entity_poly.pdbx_strand_id
1 'polypeptide(L)'
;MNEYDEDVLYPAQSSDTDDFSPEETKFLISMMVWSFSRLNSYYHCPYEWKMKYLCGKYGIESAMAQFGGFVHKILELYFKDKLSLFELPIYYEDHYDKKVDMEFPRNNFVDLAEKYYEQGLDYFENFDMDLSKYEILGVEKEVKFEYEGYKFVGFIDLLLRDKEDGKLIILDHKSANIKFLKNGNISKKDKEHFEEFKKQLYLYSHAVMEEYGEGSVKALAWNLFRVGMVYEIPWKKKEYKAAMDWAVNTIRTIEQDTEWNVANELVTAEMDAKYPPFYCTGLCSQRETCQYKQECIEIYKAANETGYADESGLMSAT
;
A
#
# COMPACT_ATOMS: atom_id res chain seq x y z
N MET A 1 -2.36 -7.73 -16.57
CA MET A 1 -1.16 -8.40 -16.04
C MET A 1 -0.20 -7.27 -15.74
N ASN A 2 -0.12 -6.87 -14.46
CA ASN A 2 0.78 -5.78 -14.04
C ASN A 2 2.22 -6.23 -14.28
N GLU A 3 2.95 -5.54 -15.14
CA GLU A 3 4.38 -5.78 -15.42
C GLU A 3 5.29 -5.52 -14.21
N TYR A 4 4.71 -5.13 -13.08
CA TYR A 4 5.40 -4.76 -11.85
C TYR A 4 5.06 -5.67 -10.68
N ASP A 5 4.84 -6.96 -10.95
CA ASP A 5 4.74 -7.93 -9.87
C ASP A 5 6.14 -8.10 -9.26
N GLU A 6 6.41 -7.39 -8.16
CA GLU A 6 7.61 -7.60 -7.32
C GLU A 6 7.74 -9.08 -6.90
N ASP A 7 6.67 -9.86 -7.08
CA ASP A 7 6.58 -11.28 -6.74
C ASP A 7 7.21 -12.21 -7.80
N VAL A 8 7.60 -11.70 -8.99
CA VAL A 8 8.17 -12.54 -10.07
C VAL A 8 9.61 -13.02 -9.77
N LEU A 9 10.27 -12.46 -8.76
CA LEU A 9 11.68 -12.80 -8.47
C LEU A 9 11.90 -14.20 -7.87
N TYR A 10 10.87 -14.86 -7.38
CA TYR A 10 10.96 -16.26 -6.94
C TYR A 10 9.68 -17.01 -7.28
N PRO A 11 9.74 -18.04 -8.13
CA PRO A 11 8.60 -18.95 -8.28
C PRO A 11 8.39 -19.62 -6.92
N ALA A 12 7.29 -19.29 -6.27
CA ALA A 12 6.82 -20.10 -5.15
C ALA A 12 6.67 -21.52 -5.67
N GLN A 13 7.38 -22.46 -5.07
CA GLN A 13 7.10 -23.87 -5.34
C GLN A 13 5.69 -24.10 -4.78
N SER A 14 4.73 -24.35 -5.67
CA SER A 14 3.40 -24.79 -5.27
C SER A 14 3.56 -26.13 -4.56
N SER A 15 3.70 -26.09 -3.23
CA SER A 15 3.55 -27.30 -2.43
C SER A 15 2.05 -27.53 -2.25
N ASP A 16 1.60 -28.76 -2.44
CA ASP A 16 0.21 -29.15 -2.15
C ASP A 16 -0.12 -29.06 -0.65
N THR A 17 0.84 -28.66 0.18
CA THR A 17 0.71 -28.50 1.63
C THR A 17 1.01 -27.05 2.05
N ASP A 18 0.16 -26.48 2.88
CA ASP A 18 0.36 -25.14 3.47
C ASP A 18 1.38 -25.15 4.63
N ASP A 19 1.97 -26.30 4.91
CA ASP A 19 2.88 -26.54 6.02
C ASP A 19 4.29 -26.82 5.52
N PHE A 20 5.20 -25.91 5.87
CA PHE A 20 6.64 -26.10 5.73
C PHE A 20 7.24 -26.47 7.07
N SER A 21 8.27 -27.32 7.05
CA SER A 21 9.10 -27.51 8.25
C SER A 21 9.75 -26.18 8.68
N PRO A 22 10.12 -26.01 9.94
CA PRO A 22 10.83 -24.83 10.40
C PRO A 22 12.12 -24.54 9.60
N GLU A 23 12.84 -25.59 9.17
CA GLU A 23 14.06 -25.49 8.37
C GLU A 23 13.76 -24.97 6.95
N GLU A 24 12.73 -25.48 6.29
CA GLU A 24 12.29 -25.02 4.97
C GLU A 24 11.81 -23.58 5.01
N THR A 25 10.98 -23.23 6.00
CA THR A 25 10.53 -21.86 6.23
C THR A 25 11.70 -20.90 6.38
N LYS A 26 12.66 -21.24 7.24
CA LYS A 26 13.87 -20.44 7.46
C LYS A 26 14.71 -20.29 6.19
N PHE A 27 14.86 -21.37 5.42
CA PHE A 27 15.58 -21.33 4.15
C PHE A 27 14.89 -20.39 3.16
N LEU A 28 13.56 -20.52 2.96
CA LEU A 28 12.79 -19.67 2.05
C LEU A 28 12.91 -18.19 2.43
N ILE A 29 12.77 -17.87 3.72
CA ILE A 29 12.89 -16.50 4.22
C ILE A 29 14.32 -15.96 3.99
N SER A 30 15.36 -16.76 4.19
CA SER A 30 16.76 -16.33 4.00
C SER A 30 17.10 -15.95 2.56
N MET A 31 16.33 -16.41 1.59
CA MET A 31 16.50 -16.12 0.18
C MET A 31 15.70 -14.92 -0.29
N MET A 32 14.86 -14.34 0.56
CA MET A 32 13.96 -13.26 0.15
C MET A 32 14.69 -11.94 -0.11
N VAL A 33 14.22 -11.24 -1.15
CA VAL A 33 14.46 -9.81 -1.32
C VAL A 33 13.28 -9.07 -0.72
N TRP A 34 13.54 -8.10 0.13
CA TRP A 34 12.53 -7.41 0.90
C TRP A 34 12.01 -6.16 0.17
N SER A 35 10.73 -5.89 0.29
CA SER A 35 10.12 -4.63 -0.16
C SER A 35 9.28 -4.03 0.97
N PHE A 36 8.93 -2.75 0.85
CA PHE A 36 8.02 -2.13 1.81
C PHE A 36 6.68 -2.88 1.86
N SER A 37 6.10 -3.20 0.70
CA SER A 37 4.82 -3.92 0.62
C SER A 37 4.87 -5.27 1.31
N ARG A 38 5.97 -6.02 1.15
CA ARG A 38 6.19 -7.30 1.81
C ARG A 38 6.25 -7.17 3.33
N LEU A 39 6.95 -6.17 3.85
CA LEU A 39 7.02 -5.91 5.29
C LEU A 39 5.69 -5.41 5.84
N ASN A 40 5.02 -4.52 5.13
CA ASN A 40 3.75 -3.96 5.54
C ASN A 40 2.61 -4.99 5.54
N SER A 41 2.61 -5.92 4.60
CA SER A 41 1.67 -7.04 4.56
C SER A 41 1.78 -7.91 5.83
N TYR A 42 3.01 -8.20 6.30
CA TYR A 42 3.19 -8.92 7.57
C TYR A 42 2.69 -8.12 8.77
N TYR A 43 2.93 -6.81 8.79
CA TYR A 43 2.43 -5.94 9.84
C TYR A 43 0.90 -5.97 9.96
N HIS A 44 0.21 -6.04 8.82
CA HIS A 44 -1.26 -6.14 8.79
C HIS A 44 -1.75 -7.55 9.15
N CYS A 45 -1.18 -8.59 8.57
CA CYS A 45 -1.63 -9.95 8.81
C CYS A 45 -0.51 -10.99 8.52
N PRO A 46 0.15 -11.54 9.56
CA PRO A 46 1.14 -12.60 9.38
C PRO A 46 0.61 -13.82 8.62
N TYR A 47 -0.65 -14.19 8.82
CA TYR A 47 -1.28 -15.29 8.08
C TYR A 47 -1.39 -15.03 6.58
N GLU A 48 -1.88 -13.83 6.17
CA GLU A 48 -1.92 -13.44 4.75
C GLU A 48 -0.52 -13.43 4.14
N TRP A 49 0.46 -12.92 4.89
CA TRP A 49 1.85 -12.90 4.48
C TRP A 49 2.40 -14.31 4.21
N LYS A 50 2.15 -15.26 5.12
CA LYS A 50 2.51 -16.67 4.93
C LYS A 50 1.89 -17.24 3.65
N MET A 51 0.57 -17.05 3.49
CA MET A 51 -0.14 -17.56 2.32
C MET A 51 0.45 -17.01 1.03
N LYS A 52 0.70 -15.71 0.99
CA LYS A 52 1.22 -15.03 -0.20
C LYS A 52 2.68 -15.40 -0.50
N TYR A 53 3.57 -15.27 0.47
CA TYR A 53 5.02 -15.28 0.22
C TYR A 53 5.73 -16.60 0.53
N LEU A 54 5.15 -17.46 1.32
CA LEU A 54 5.67 -18.82 1.54
C LEU A 54 4.90 -19.84 0.73
N CYS A 55 3.56 -19.79 0.77
CA CYS A 55 2.72 -20.79 0.09
C CYS A 55 2.41 -20.44 -1.37
N GLY A 56 2.80 -19.27 -1.88
CA GLY A 56 2.53 -18.85 -3.26
C GLY A 56 1.05 -18.61 -3.59
N LYS A 57 0.20 -18.46 -2.58
CA LYS A 57 -1.23 -18.22 -2.73
C LYS A 57 -1.50 -16.72 -2.76
N TYR A 58 -1.34 -16.10 -3.92
CA TYR A 58 -1.47 -14.64 -4.05
C TYR A 58 -2.89 -14.11 -3.80
N GLY A 59 -3.91 -14.99 -3.91
CA GLY A 59 -5.30 -14.61 -3.68
C GLY A 59 -5.86 -13.71 -4.77
N ILE A 60 -6.78 -12.81 -4.40
CA ILE A 60 -7.46 -11.91 -5.34
C ILE A 60 -7.17 -10.45 -5.02
N GLU A 61 -6.93 -9.66 -6.05
CA GLU A 61 -6.74 -8.21 -5.94
C GLU A 61 -8.05 -7.54 -5.52
N SER A 62 -7.98 -6.41 -4.81
CA SER A 62 -9.16 -5.62 -4.47
C SER A 62 -9.46 -4.57 -5.54
N ALA A 63 -10.73 -4.17 -5.69
CA ALA A 63 -11.10 -3.07 -6.57
C ALA A 63 -10.32 -1.78 -6.26
N MET A 64 -10.04 -1.51 -4.97
CA MET A 64 -9.26 -0.34 -4.57
C MET A 64 -7.80 -0.45 -5.00
N ALA A 65 -7.21 -1.64 -4.98
CA ALA A 65 -5.85 -1.87 -5.48
C ALA A 65 -5.79 -1.71 -7.00
N GLN A 66 -6.75 -2.30 -7.73
CA GLN A 66 -6.88 -2.12 -9.18
C GLN A 66 -7.03 -0.64 -9.55
N PHE A 67 -7.89 0.09 -8.85
CA PHE A 67 -8.06 1.52 -9.05
C PHE A 67 -6.74 2.29 -8.83
N GLY A 68 -6.06 2.03 -7.71
CA GLY A 68 -4.77 2.64 -7.41
C GLY A 68 -3.75 2.37 -8.50
N GLY A 69 -3.55 1.11 -8.86
CA GLY A 69 -2.62 0.70 -9.92
C GLY A 69 -2.95 1.30 -11.29
N PHE A 70 -4.24 1.44 -11.61
CA PHE A 70 -4.66 2.08 -12.86
C PHE A 70 -4.33 3.57 -12.90
N VAL A 71 -4.57 4.31 -11.82
CA VAL A 71 -4.18 5.74 -11.72
C VAL A 71 -2.66 5.90 -11.79
N HIS A 72 -1.89 5.08 -11.06
CA HIS A 72 -0.42 5.06 -11.16
C HIS A 72 0.03 4.84 -12.60
N LYS A 73 -0.57 3.90 -13.32
CA LYS A 73 -0.22 3.63 -14.72
C LYS A 73 -0.47 4.82 -15.65
N ILE A 74 -1.56 5.55 -15.46
CA ILE A 74 -1.84 6.77 -16.23
C ILE A 74 -0.80 7.84 -15.94
N LEU A 75 -0.47 8.06 -14.65
CA LEU A 75 0.54 9.02 -14.24
C LEU A 75 1.94 8.65 -14.77
N GLU A 76 2.30 7.37 -14.72
CA GLU A 76 3.52 6.86 -15.35
C GLU A 76 3.59 7.20 -16.84
N LEU A 77 2.50 6.91 -17.58
CA LEU A 77 2.43 7.20 -19.01
C LEU A 77 2.57 8.70 -19.29
N TYR A 78 1.94 9.54 -18.48
CA TYR A 78 2.04 10.98 -18.58
C TYR A 78 3.47 11.50 -18.33
N PHE A 79 4.09 11.09 -17.22
CA PHE A 79 5.45 11.53 -16.87
C PHE A 79 6.55 10.92 -17.76
N LYS A 80 6.24 9.87 -18.52
CA LYS A 80 7.08 9.30 -19.59
C LYS A 80 6.76 9.87 -20.98
N ASP A 81 6.01 10.98 -21.07
CA ASP A 81 5.60 11.63 -22.33
C ASP A 81 4.87 10.69 -23.32
N LYS A 82 4.11 9.71 -22.78
CA LYS A 82 3.27 8.80 -23.58
C LYS A 82 1.83 9.23 -23.69
N LEU A 83 1.39 10.08 -22.76
CA LEU A 83 0.07 10.75 -22.77
C LEU A 83 0.29 12.24 -22.57
N SER A 84 -0.47 13.05 -23.29
CA SER A 84 -0.56 14.50 -23.05
C SER A 84 -1.58 14.79 -21.93
N LEU A 85 -1.53 16.01 -21.39
CA LEU A 85 -2.47 16.46 -20.38
C LEU A 85 -3.94 16.27 -20.79
N PHE A 86 -4.28 16.59 -22.04
CA PHE A 86 -5.65 16.48 -22.55
C PHE A 86 -6.12 15.04 -22.76
N GLU A 87 -5.20 14.08 -22.86
CA GLU A 87 -5.53 12.67 -23.01
C GLU A 87 -5.79 11.97 -21.68
N LEU A 88 -5.41 12.56 -20.54
CA LEU A 88 -5.53 11.91 -19.24
C LEU A 88 -6.97 11.50 -18.90
N PRO A 89 -7.97 12.41 -18.90
CA PRO A 89 -9.34 12.04 -18.59
C PRO A 89 -9.93 11.07 -19.65
N ILE A 90 -9.62 11.26 -20.92
CA ILE A 90 -10.11 10.38 -22.01
C ILE A 90 -9.56 8.95 -21.82
N TYR A 91 -8.26 8.84 -21.55
CA TYR A 91 -7.64 7.53 -21.31
C TYR A 91 -8.22 6.83 -20.07
N TYR A 92 -8.49 7.61 -19.02
CA TYR A 92 -9.12 7.11 -17.81
C TYR A 92 -10.52 6.53 -18.09
N GLU A 93 -11.41 7.29 -18.75
CA GLU A 93 -12.76 6.82 -19.10
C GLU A 93 -12.75 5.60 -20.02
N ASP A 94 -11.95 5.62 -21.08
CA ASP A 94 -11.90 4.55 -22.08
C ASP A 94 -11.41 3.20 -21.55
N HIS A 95 -10.65 3.22 -20.43
CA HIS A 95 -9.99 2.03 -19.91
C HIS A 95 -10.47 1.61 -18.52
N TYR A 96 -11.24 2.44 -17.81
CA TYR A 96 -11.63 2.21 -16.42
C TYR A 96 -12.26 0.83 -16.20
N ASP A 97 -13.35 0.51 -16.90
CA ASP A 97 -14.10 -0.73 -16.72
C ASP A 97 -13.28 -2.01 -17.02
N LYS A 98 -12.20 -1.87 -17.80
CA LYS A 98 -11.29 -2.97 -18.11
C LYS A 98 -10.18 -3.16 -17.10
N LYS A 99 -9.88 -2.09 -16.35
CA LYS A 99 -8.76 -2.04 -15.40
C LYS A 99 -9.21 -2.15 -13.94
N VAL A 100 -10.46 -1.78 -13.68
CA VAL A 100 -11.11 -1.86 -12.38
C VAL A 100 -12.36 -2.72 -12.57
N ASP A 101 -12.17 -4.04 -12.68
CA ASP A 101 -13.22 -5.02 -12.97
C ASP A 101 -13.68 -5.80 -11.71
N MET A 102 -13.00 -5.63 -10.59
CA MET A 102 -13.40 -6.22 -9.32
C MET A 102 -14.50 -5.41 -8.65
N GLU A 103 -15.40 -6.11 -7.97
CA GLU A 103 -16.48 -5.47 -7.21
C GLU A 103 -15.93 -4.71 -5.99
N PHE A 104 -16.38 -3.47 -5.81
CA PHE A 104 -16.14 -2.73 -4.57
C PHE A 104 -16.94 -3.33 -3.42
N PRO A 105 -16.38 -3.35 -2.19
CA PRO A 105 -17.12 -3.83 -1.04
C PRO A 105 -18.36 -2.95 -0.79
N ARG A 106 -19.45 -3.57 -0.37
CA ARG A 106 -20.70 -2.86 -0.07
C ARG A 106 -20.49 -1.86 1.07
N ASN A 107 -21.03 -0.68 0.88
CA ASN A 107 -21.12 0.35 1.91
C ASN A 107 -22.57 0.85 1.95
N ASN A 108 -23.18 0.89 3.13
CA ASN A 108 -24.60 1.24 3.27
C ASN A 108 -24.91 2.73 3.04
N PHE A 109 -23.89 3.59 2.95
CA PHE A 109 -24.06 5.05 2.86
C PHE A 109 -23.60 5.63 1.53
N VAL A 110 -22.67 4.95 0.86
CA VAL A 110 -22.01 5.48 -0.35
C VAL A 110 -21.80 4.36 -1.34
N ASP A 111 -22.14 4.58 -2.59
CA ASP A 111 -21.66 3.75 -3.68
C ASP A 111 -20.15 3.97 -3.84
N LEU A 112 -19.36 2.98 -3.43
CA LEU A 112 -17.91 3.09 -3.51
C LEU A 112 -17.42 3.03 -4.94
N ALA A 113 -18.05 2.27 -5.81
CA ALA A 113 -17.66 2.15 -7.22
C ALA A 113 -17.81 3.51 -7.92
N GLU A 114 -18.99 4.12 -7.78
CA GLU A 114 -19.26 5.45 -8.33
C GLU A 114 -18.29 6.50 -7.75
N LYS A 115 -18.13 6.52 -6.43
CA LYS A 115 -17.24 7.48 -5.75
C LYS A 115 -15.78 7.39 -6.22
N TYR A 116 -15.25 6.18 -6.39
CA TYR A 116 -13.87 6.00 -6.84
C TYR A 116 -13.71 6.40 -8.29
N TYR A 117 -14.67 6.05 -9.14
CA TYR A 117 -14.71 6.47 -10.54
C TYR A 117 -14.72 7.99 -10.67
N GLU A 118 -15.67 8.66 -10.00
CA GLU A 118 -15.82 10.13 -10.04
C GLU A 118 -14.56 10.85 -9.51
N GLN A 119 -13.98 10.37 -8.41
CA GLN A 119 -12.77 10.98 -7.86
C GLN A 119 -11.55 10.83 -8.76
N GLY A 120 -11.43 9.71 -9.47
CA GLY A 120 -10.36 9.52 -10.44
C GLY A 120 -10.55 10.39 -11.69
N LEU A 121 -11.78 10.49 -12.19
CA LEU A 121 -12.10 11.34 -13.34
C LEU A 121 -11.86 12.82 -13.00
N ASP A 122 -12.42 13.30 -11.89
CA ASP A 122 -12.22 14.70 -11.42
C ASP A 122 -10.73 15.03 -11.24
N TYR A 123 -9.94 14.08 -10.71
CA TYR A 123 -8.50 14.27 -10.58
C TYR A 123 -7.82 14.48 -11.94
N PHE A 124 -8.16 13.72 -12.97
CA PHE A 124 -7.54 13.85 -14.29
C PHE A 124 -8.10 15.02 -15.10
N GLU A 125 -9.38 15.37 -14.95
CA GLU A 125 -9.97 16.57 -15.56
C GLU A 125 -9.36 17.85 -14.99
N ASN A 126 -9.02 17.86 -13.70
CA ASN A 126 -8.44 19.00 -12.99
C ASN A 126 -6.95 18.80 -12.67
N PHE A 127 -6.25 17.94 -13.43
CA PHE A 127 -4.86 17.63 -13.16
C PHE A 127 -3.97 18.88 -13.26
N ASP A 128 -3.40 19.28 -12.13
CA ASP A 128 -2.55 20.47 -11.99
C ASP A 128 -1.32 20.16 -11.10
N MET A 129 -0.44 19.29 -11.60
CA MET A 129 0.84 19.03 -10.92
C MET A 129 1.95 19.83 -11.61
N ASP A 130 2.21 21.04 -11.11
CA ASP A 130 3.29 21.88 -11.63
C ASP A 130 4.66 21.37 -11.15
N LEU A 131 5.38 20.71 -12.04
CA LEU A 131 6.76 20.26 -11.83
C LEU A 131 7.80 21.18 -12.51
N SER A 132 7.44 22.40 -12.92
CA SER A 132 8.34 23.33 -13.64
C SER A 132 9.62 23.66 -12.86
N LYS A 133 9.56 23.65 -11.52
CA LYS A 133 10.69 23.86 -10.60
C LYS A 133 11.64 22.66 -10.47
N TYR A 134 11.21 21.50 -10.97
CA TYR A 134 11.92 20.25 -10.79
C TYR A 134 12.43 19.68 -12.11
N GLU A 135 13.49 18.93 -12.04
CA GLU A 135 13.95 18.00 -13.06
C GLU A 135 13.50 16.59 -12.65
N ILE A 136 12.82 15.87 -13.54
CA ILE A 136 12.44 14.48 -13.30
C ILE A 136 13.65 13.60 -13.58
N LEU A 137 14.19 12.95 -12.55
CA LEU A 137 15.33 12.03 -12.65
C LEU A 137 14.90 10.59 -12.87
N GLY A 138 13.68 10.24 -12.52
CA GLY A 138 13.11 8.91 -12.69
C GLY A 138 11.62 8.87 -12.54
N VAL A 139 10.98 8.03 -13.33
CA VAL A 139 9.56 7.68 -13.27
C VAL A 139 9.48 6.18 -13.13
N GLU A 140 8.82 5.67 -12.10
CA GLU A 140 8.82 4.25 -11.73
C GLU A 140 10.27 3.73 -11.63
N LYS A 141 11.11 4.47 -10.89
CA LYS A 141 12.52 4.14 -10.76
C LYS A 141 12.72 2.98 -9.81
N GLU A 142 13.19 1.84 -10.35
CA GLU A 142 13.62 0.72 -9.50
C GLU A 142 14.80 1.15 -8.63
N VAL A 143 14.73 0.85 -7.34
CA VAL A 143 15.81 1.05 -6.37
C VAL A 143 16.13 -0.28 -5.69
N LYS A 144 17.42 -0.57 -5.55
CA LYS A 144 17.93 -1.76 -4.84
C LYS A 144 19.01 -1.31 -3.87
N PHE A 145 18.99 -1.87 -2.68
CA PHE A 145 20.02 -1.58 -1.68
C PHE A 145 20.18 -2.77 -0.72
N GLU A 146 21.25 -2.75 0.05
CA GLU A 146 21.48 -3.70 1.13
C GLU A 146 21.63 -2.95 2.45
N TYR A 147 20.95 -3.43 3.48
CA TYR A 147 21.05 -2.85 4.81
C TYR A 147 21.03 -3.94 5.88
N GLU A 148 22.01 -3.92 6.78
CA GLU A 148 22.23 -4.95 7.82
C GLU A 148 22.21 -6.41 7.29
N GLY A 149 22.71 -6.63 6.06
CA GLY A 149 22.76 -7.94 5.42
C GLY A 149 21.48 -8.37 4.72
N TYR A 150 20.42 -7.56 4.75
CA TYR A 150 19.17 -7.80 4.03
C TYR A 150 19.13 -7.02 2.73
N LYS A 151 18.67 -7.69 1.67
CA LYS A 151 18.50 -7.08 0.33
C LYS A 151 17.11 -6.50 0.20
N PHE A 152 17.03 -5.29 -0.33
CA PHE A 152 15.78 -4.57 -0.55
C PHE A 152 15.60 -4.19 -2.01
N VAL A 153 14.34 -4.13 -2.43
CA VAL A 153 13.90 -3.60 -3.72
C VAL A 153 12.68 -2.71 -3.50
N GLY A 154 12.52 -1.71 -4.32
CA GLY A 154 11.35 -0.85 -4.36
C GLY A 154 11.30 -0.05 -5.64
N PHE A 155 10.18 0.67 -5.83
CA PHE A 155 9.97 1.55 -6.96
C PHE A 155 9.59 2.93 -6.44
N ILE A 156 10.22 3.95 -7.01
CA ILE A 156 9.93 5.36 -6.71
C ILE A 156 9.11 5.90 -7.88
N ASP A 157 7.87 6.30 -7.61
CA ASP A 157 6.97 6.78 -8.65
C ASP A 157 7.56 7.98 -9.38
N LEU A 158 8.04 8.99 -8.62
CA LEU A 158 8.80 10.12 -9.17
C LEU A 158 10.01 10.47 -8.27
N LEU A 159 11.19 10.46 -8.87
CA LEU A 159 12.39 11.04 -8.27
C LEU A 159 12.65 12.41 -8.91
N LEU A 160 12.56 13.47 -8.11
CA LEU A 160 12.65 14.84 -8.55
C LEU A 160 13.91 15.51 -8.01
N ARG A 161 14.54 16.36 -8.85
CA ARG A 161 15.61 17.27 -8.41
C ARG A 161 15.10 18.71 -8.44
N ASP A 162 15.16 19.38 -7.32
CA ASP A 162 14.88 20.82 -7.26
C ASP A 162 15.97 21.60 -8.02
N LYS A 163 15.56 22.43 -8.97
CA LYS A 163 16.48 23.22 -9.82
C LYS A 163 17.17 24.34 -9.06
N GLU A 164 16.62 24.78 -7.91
CA GLU A 164 17.16 25.87 -7.11
C GLU A 164 18.37 25.43 -6.28
N ASP A 165 18.25 24.30 -5.56
CA ASP A 165 19.27 23.84 -4.61
C ASP A 165 19.93 22.50 -4.98
N GLY A 166 19.47 21.85 -6.06
CA GLY A 166 19.95 20.56 -6.54
C GLY A 166 19.58 19.37 -5.66
N LYS A 167 18.79 19.57 -4.59
CA LYS A 167 18.37 18.53 -3.67
C LYS A 167 17.22 17.70 -4.26
N LEU A 168 17.06 16.49 -3.71
CA LEU A 168 16.11 15.52 -4.21
C LEU A 168 14.83 15.46 -3.36
N ILE A 169 13.73 15.19 -4.06
CA ILE A 169 12.42 14.91 -3.48
C ILE A 169 12.00 13.53 -4.00
N ILE A 170 11.57 12.67 -3.10
CA ILE A 170 10.98 11.37 -3.44
C ILE A 170 9.48 11.53 -3.34
N LEU A 171 8.77 11.33 -4.44
CA LEU A 171 7.32 11.47 -4.51
C LEU A 171 6.68 10.12 -4.83
N ASP A 172 5.58 9.84 -4.15
CA ASP A 172 4.79 8.63 -4.28
C ASP A 172 3.31 9.00 -4.47
N HIS A 173 2.61 8.28 -5.34
CA HIS A 173 1.20 8.48 -5.61
C HIS A 173 0.35 7.62 -4.67
N LYS A 174 -0.69 8.18 -4.06
CA LYS A 174 -1.54 7.43 -3.12
C LYS A 174 -3.02 7.64 -3.39
N SER A 175 -3.74 6.51 -3.46
CA SER A 175 -5.21 6.47 -3.55
C SER A 175 -5.91 6.66 -2.20
N ALA A 176 -5.18 6.94 -1.14
CA ALA A 176 -5.74 7.13 0.20
C ALA A 176 -6.49 8.45 0.32
N ASN A 177 -7.64 8.40 0.98
CA ASN A 177 -8.44 9.59 1.28
C ASN A 177 -8.02 10.14 2.67
N ILE A 178 -6.90 10.84 2.71
CA ILE A 178 -6.36 11.44 3.94
C ILE A 178 -7.09 12.75 4.25
N LYS A 179 -7.64 12.86 5.45
CA LYS A 179 -8.34 14.06 5.91
C LYS A 179 -7.39 15.04 6.58
N PHE A 180 -7.37 16.26 6.07
CA PHE A 180 -6.63 17.37 6.66
C PHE A 180 -7.52 18.25 7.53
N LEU A 181 -6.97 18.71 8.64
CA LEU A 181 -7.61 19.68 9.53
C LEU A 181 -7.41 21.11 8.94
N LYS A 182 -8.18 22.07 9.43
CA LYS A 182 -8.10 23.49 8.98
C LYS A 182 -6.70 24.11 9.14
N ASN A 183 -5.86 23.57 10.03
CA ASN A 183 -4.48 24.01 10.25
C ASN A 183 -3.46 23.29 9.35
N GLY A 184 -3.91 22.49 8.36
CA GLY A 184 -3.05 21.74 7.46
C GLY A 184 -2.47 20.43 8.03
N ASN A 185 -2.79 20.09 9.28
CA ASN A 185 -2.34 18.81 9.86
C ASN A 185 -3.26 17.67 9.44
N ILE A 186 -2.68 16.47 9.34
CA ILE A 186 -3.44 15.23 9.12
C ILE A 186 -4.33 14.94 10.33
N SER A 187 -5.55 14.46 10.09
CA SER A 187 -6.48 14.10 11.15
C SER A 187 -5.90 13.02 12.06
N LYS A 188 -6.29 13.00 13.34
CA LYS A 188 -5.81 11.99 14.28
C LYS A 188 -6.12 10.56 13.81
N LYS A 189 -7.27 10.37 13.14
CA LYS A 189 -7.71 9.09 12.60
C LYS A 189 -6.78 8.57 11.51
N ASP A 190 -6.31 9.47 10.62
CA ASP A 190 -5.52 9.08 9.45
C ASP A 190 -4.01 9.10 9.73
N LYS A 191 -3.61 9.56 10.93
CA LYS A 191 -2.19 9.75 11.26
C LYS A 191 -1.41 8.43 11.24
N GLU A 192 -1.98 7.35 11.78
CA GLU A 192 -1.32 6.05 11.80
C GLU A 192 -1.11 5.50 10.39
N HIS A 193 -2.14 5.56 9.56
CA HIS A 193 -2.05 5.18 8.15
C HIS A 193 -1.01 6.03 7.39
N PHE A 194 -0.92 7.31 7.67
CA PHE A 194 0.10 8.16 7.06
C PHE A 194 1.52 7.85 7.54
N GLU A 195 1.71 7.38 8.78
CA GLU A 195 3.02 6.91 9.25
C GLU A 195 3.53 5.69 8.45
N GLU A 196 2.64 4.84 7.93
CA GLU A 196 3.02 3.76 7.01
C GLU A 196 3.59 4.32 5.69
N PHE A 197 2.94 5.32 5.09
CA PHE A 197 3.44 5.97 3.88
C PHE A 197 4.83 6.60 4.08
N LYS A 198 5.05 7.19 5.24
CA LYS A 198 6.36 7.74 5.59
C LYS A 198 7.44 6.67 5.62
N LYS A 199 7.17 5.52 6.23
CA LYS A 199 8.12 4.39 6.30
C LYS A 199 8.59 3.98 4.90
N GLN A 200 7.68 3.87 3.93
CA GLN A 200 7.99 3.53 2.54
C GLN A 200 9.03 4.48 1.95
N LEU A 201 8.77 5.78 1.97
CA LEU A 201 9.66 6.75 1.34
C LEU A 201 10.97 6.95 2.11
N TYR A 202 10.95 6.83 3.44
CA TYR A 202 12.19 6.81 4.21
C TYR A 202 13.05 5.59 3.87
N LEU A 203 12.45 4.42 3.67
CA LEU A 203 13.17 3.21 3.26
C LEU A 203 13.83 3.42 1.89
N TYR A 204 13.09 3.95 0.91
CA TYR A 204 13.60 4.23 -0.43
C TYR A 204 14.65 5.35 -0.45
N SER A 205 14.59 6.29 0.50
CA SER A 205 15.58 7.35 0.62
C SER A 205 16.99 6.81 0.91
N HIS A 206 17.12 5.59 1.45
CA HIS A 206 18.40 4.93 1.63
C HIS A 206 19.12 4.72 0.29
N ALA A 207 18.47 4.07 -0.66
CA ALA A 207 19.02 3.83 -2.00
C ALA A 207 19.34 5.15 -2.74
N VAL A 208 18.46 6.16 -2.60
CA VAL A 208 18.70 7.48 -3.20
C VAL A 208 19.94 8.14 -2.60
N MET A 209 20.16 8.04 -1.29
CA MET A 209 21.36 8.58 -0.67
C MET A 209 22.63 7.78 -1.00
N GLU A 210 22.53 6.47 -1.22
CA GLU A 210 23.67 5.69 -1.74
C GLU A 210 24.07 6.14 -3.16
N GLU A 211 23.09 6.40 -4.03
CA GLU A 211 23.34 6.80 -5.43
C GLU A 211 23.80 8.25 -5.58
N TYR A 212 23.17 9.20 -4.82
CA TYR A 212 23.37 10.63 -5.00
C TYR A 212 24.13 11.32 -3.84
N GLY A 213 24.53 10.57 -2.84
CA GLY A 213 25.29 11.03 -1.68
C GLY A 213 24.44 11.32 -0.45
N GLU A 214 25.04 11.19 0.72
CA GLU A 214 24.39 11.49 2.01
C GLU A 214 23.91 12.95 2.04
N GLY A 215 22.69 13.17 2.50
CA GLY A 215 22.06 14.50 2.55
C GLY A 215 21.56 15.03 1.20
N SER A 216 21.52 14.20 0.16
CA SER A 216 20.93 14.57 -1.13
C SER A 216 19.41 14.76 -1.05
N VAL A 217 18.70 13.97 -0.25
CA VAL A 217 17.25 14.04 -0.11
C VAL A 217 16.87 15.16 0.86
N LYS A 218 16.02 16.10 0.43
CA LYS A 218 15.50 17.19 1.26
C LYS A 218 14.09 16.98 1.75
N ALA A 219 13.25 16.28 0.96
CA ALA A 219 11.84 16.11 1.26
C ALA A 219 11.28 14.80 0.73
N LEU A 220 10.16 14.39 1.33
CA LEU A 220 9.31 13.29 0.90
C LEU A 220 7.95 13.86 0.57
N ALA A 221 7.33 13.46 -0.54
CA ALA A 221 6.07 13.99 -1.01
C ALA A 221 5.08 12.88 -1.38
N TRP A 222 3.82 13.14 -1.20
CA TRP A 222 2.73 12.25 -1.60
C TRP A 222 1.73 13.01 -2.46
N ASN A 223 1.53 12.52 -3.66
CA ASN A 223 0.40 12.92 -4.47
C ASN A 223 -0.84 12.14 -4.02
N LEU A 224 -1.66 12.77 -3.20
CA LEU A 224 -2.91 12.23 -2.69
C LEU A 224 -4.02 12.51 -3.71
N PHE A 225 -4.05 11.74 -4.79
CA PHE A 225 -4.87 12.06 -5.96
C PHE A 225 -6.39 12.05 -5.69
N ARG A 226 -6.90 11.26 -4.74
CA ARG A 226 -8.31 11.34 -4.35
C ARG A 226 -8.67 12.56 -3.50
N VAL A 227 -7.66 13.29 -3.02
CA VAL A 227 -7.83 14.54 -2.27
C VAL A 227 -7.47 15.74 -3.15
N GLY A 228 -6.86 15.49 -4.31
CA GLY A 228 -6.42 16.52 -5.25
C GLY A 228 -5.29 17.40 -4.71
N MET A 229 -4.35 16.83 -3.92
CA MET A 229 -3.24 17.61 -3.38
C MET A 229 -1.93 16.84 -3.29
N VAL A 230 -0.83 17.57 -3.43
CA VAL A 230 0.50 17.08 -3.09
C VAL A 230 0.85 17.53 -1.67
N TYR A 231 1.17 16.58 -0.81
CA TYR A 231 1.59 16.84 0.57
C TYR A 231 3.06 16.51 0.73
N GLU A 232 3.85 17.48 1.20
CA GLU A 232 5.30 17.36 1.34
C GLU A 232 5.72 17.53 2.80
N ILE A 233 6.71 16.76 3.24
CA ILE A 233 7.37 16.94 4.53
C ILE A 233 8.90 17.00 4.34
N PRO A 234 9.63 17.73 5.18
CA PRO A 234 11.09 17.70 5.16
C PRO A 234 11.62 16.32 5.57
N TRP A 235 12.66 15.84 4.89
CA TRP A 235 13.37 14.63 5.30
C TRP A 235 14.05 14.82 6.65
N LYS A 236 13.96 13.81 7.53
CA LYS A 236 14.53 13.88 8.89
C LYS A 236 15.30 12.61 9.22
N LYS A 237 16.56 12.76 9.61
CA LYS A 237 17.45 11.63 9.98
C LYS A 237 16.87 10.72 11.07
N LYS A 238 16.15 11.29 12.05
CA LYS A 238 15.50 10.51 13.12
C LYS A 238 14.40 9.59 12.59
N GLU A 239 13.55 10.11 11.73
CA GLU A 239 12.45 9.35 11.12
C GLU A 239 12.99 8.27 10.16
N TYR A 240 14.00 8.63 9.35
CA TYR A 240 14.71 7.67 8.51
C TYR A 240 15.26 6.49 9.31
N LYS A 241 15.99 6.78 10.41
CA LYS A 241 16.53 5.72 11.27
C LYS A 241 15.40 4.84 11.83
N ALA A 242 14.31 5.44 12.29
CA ALA A 242 13.16 4.70 12.81
C ALA A 242 12.51 3.79 11.74
N ALA A 243 12.46 4.23 10.48
CA ALA A 243 11.94 3.41 9.36
C ALA A 243 12.88 2.23 9.06
N MET A 244 14.18 2.45 9.04
CA MET A 244 15.17 1.38 8.82
C MET A 244 15.16 0.37 9.98
N ASP A 245 15.12 0.85 11.23
CA ASP A 245 15.01 -0.02 12.42
C ASP A 245 13.70 -0.84 12.38
N TRP A 246 12.58 -0.22 11.96
CA TRP A 246 11.32 -0.92 11.78
C TRP A 246 11.44 -2.05 10.74
N ALA A 247 12.03 -1.78 9.58
CA ALA A 247 12.18 -2.76 8.52
C ALA A 247 12.99 -3.99 9.00
N VAL A 248 14.16 -3.76 9.59
CA VAL A 248 15.02 -4.83 10.11
C VAL A 248 14.34 -5.61 11.24
N ASN A 249 13.68 -4.91 12.17
CA ASN A 249 12.98 -5.60 13.26
C ASN A 249 11.80 -6.42 12.76
N THR A 250 11.07 -5.94 11.74
CA THR A 250 9.99 -6.70 11.10
C THR A 250 10.54 -7.96 10.46
N ILE A 251 11.66 -7.89 9.71
CA ILE A 251 12.31 -9.06 9.12
C ILE A 251 12.69 -10.07 10.21
N ARG A 252 13.34 -9.62 11.28
CA ARG A 252 13.73 -10.50 12.39
C ARG A 252 12.53 -11.14 13.08
N THR A 253 11.40 -10.44 13.14
CA THR A 253 10.14 -11.02 13.66
C THR A 253 9.63 -12.10 12.72
N ILE A 254 9.62 -11.87 11.41
CA ILE A 254 9.23 -12.84 10.39
C ILE A 254 10.11 -14.11 10.45
N GLU A 255 11.43 -13.93 10.61
CA GLU A 255 12.39 -15.06 10.72
C GLU A 255 12.16 -15.95 11.95
N GLN A 256 11.51 -15.43 12.97
CA GLN A 256 11.24 -16.12 14.24
C GLN A 256 9.78 -16.57 14.37
N ASP A 257 8.90 -16.14 13.47
CA ASP A 257 7.48 -16.47 13.55
C ASP A 257 7.25 -17.94 13.16
N THR A 258 6.54 -18.64 14.03
CA THR A 258 6.12 -20.02 13.83
C THR A 258 4.59 -20.18 13.88
N GLU A 259 3.89 -19.15 14.33
CA GLU A 259 2.45 -19.18 14.59
C GLU A 259 1.63 -18.62 13.42
N TRP A 260 2.17 -17.61 12.73
CA TRP A 260 1.51 -16.92 11.62
C TRP A 260 0.08 -16.47 11.95
N ASN A 261 -0.05 -15.77 13.07
CA ASN A 261 -1.34 -15.34 13.58
C ASN A 261 -2.08 -14.41 12.60
N VAL A 262 -3.41 -14.44 12.67
CA VAL A 262 -4.25 -13.52 11.92
C VAL A 262 -4.11 -12.10 12.44
N ALA A 263 -4.57 -11.14 11.63
CA ALA A 263 -4.55 -9.73 11.99
C ALA A 263 -5.19 -9.47 13.36
N ASN A 264 -4.56 -8.58 14.15
CA ASN A 264 -5.07 -8.21 15.48
C ASN A 264 -6.48 -7.63 15.41
N GLU A 265 -6.82 -6.89 14.34
CA GLU A 265 -8.15 -6.33 14.11
C GLU A 265 -9.21 -7.43 13.99
N LEU A 266 -8.88 -8.58 13.37
CA LEU A 266 -9.81 -9.70 13.25
C LEU A 266 -10.08 -10.32 14.62
N VAL A 267 -9.03 -10.50 15.44
CA VAL A 267 -9.18 -11.00 16.82
C VAL A 267 -10.00 -10.04 17.66
N THR A 268 -9.77 -8.74 17.56
CA THR A 268 -10.53 -7.72 18.28
C THR A 268 -12.00 -7.71 17.84
N ALA A 269 -12.28 -7.84 16.55
CA ALA A 269 -13.65 -7.92 16.03
C ALA A 269 -14.41 -9.16 16.53
N GLU A 270 -13.73 -10.29 16.63
CA GLU A 270 -14.27 -11.53 17.21
C GLU A 270 -14.64 -11.34 18.67
N MET A 271 -13.76 -10.72 19.48
CA MET A 271 -14.02 -10.47 20.89
C MET A 271 -15.20 -9.50 21.12
N ASP A 272 -15.34 -8.48 20.27
CA ASP A 272 -16.41 -7.47 20.39
C ASP A 272 -17.71 -7.90 19.69
N ALA A 273 -17.74 -9.02 19.00
CA ALA A 273 -18.88 -9.54 18.22
C ALA A 273 -19.46 -8.51 17.23
N LYS A 274 -18.59 -7.61 16.70
CA LYS A 274 -18.96 -6.57 15.73
C LYS A 274 -18.66 -7.00 14.30
N TYR A 275 -18.42 -6.07 13.42
CA TYR A 275 -18.16 -6.38 12.01
C TYR A 275 -16.72 -6.86 11.80
N PRO A 276 -16.45 -7.78 10.82
CA PRO A 276 -15.09 -8.05 10.39
C PRO A 276 -14.39 -6.76 9.95
N PRO A 277 -13.11 -6.58 10.26
CA PRO A 277 -12.37 -5.39 9.86
C PRO A 277 -12.44 -5.17 8.35
N PHE A 278 -12.48 -3.92 7.93
CA PHE A 278 -12.53 -3.56 6.51
C PHE A 278 -11.34 -4.13 5.72
N TYR A 279 -10.16 -4.21 6.35
CA TYR A 279 -9.00 -4.87 5.75
C TYR A 279 -9.35 -6.31 5.33
N CYS A 280 -9.90 -7.11 6.24
CA CYS A 280 -10.20 -8.52 6.00
C CYS A 280 -11.31 -8.75 4.96
N THR A 281 -12.21 -7.79 4.78
CA THR A 281 -13.35 -7.90 3.87
C THR A 281 -13.15 -7.23 2.53
N GLY A 282 -12.34 -6.19 2.48
CA GLY A 282 -12.18 -5.33 1.31
C GLY A 282 -10.78 -5.32 0.69
N LEU A 283 -9.72 -5.47 1.50
CA LEU A 283 -8.35 -5.26 1.05
C LEU A 283 -7.51 -6.55 1.02
N CYS A 284 -7.70 -7.46 1.99
CA CYS A 284 -6.92 -8.69 2.11
C CYS A 284 -7.06 -9.56 0.86
N SER A 285 -5.93 -10.02 0.32
CA SER A 285 -5.91 -10.88 -0.87
C SER A 285 -6.56 -12.26 -0.61
N GLN A 286 -6.50 -12.73 0.64
CA GLN A 286 -7.09 -14.01 1.07
C GLN A 286 -8.57 -13.90 1.48
N ARG A 287 -9.23 -12.76 1.26
CA ARG A 287 -10.58 -12.47 1.78
C ARG A 287 -11.65 -13.49 1.39
N GLU A 288 -11.48 -14.22 0.29
CA GLU A 288 -12.42 -15.25 -0.15
C GLU A 288 -12.14 -16.63 0.45
N THR A 289 -10.89 -16.89 0.84
CA THR A 289 -10.43 -18.22 1.28
C THR A 289 -10.04 -18.27 2.77
N CYS A 290 -9.95 -17.12 3.44
CA CYS A 290 -9.53 -17.04 4.83
C CYS A 290 -10.58 -17.64 5.77
N GLN A 291 -10.27 -18.77 6.40
CA GLN A 291 -11.15 -19.44 7.36
C GLN A 291 -11.48 -18.56 8.57
N TYR A 292 -10.51 -17.82 9.09
CA TYR A 292 -10.70 -16.93 10.25
C TYR A 292 -11.69 -15.80 9.99
N LYS A 293 -11.71 -15.27 8.75
CA LYS A 293 -12.72 -14.30 8.34
C LYS A 293 -14.11 -14.94 8.34
N GLN A 294 -14.25 -16.16 7.85
CA GLN A 294 -15.54 -16.85 7.85
C GLN A 294 -16.07 -17.10 9.26
N GLU A 295 -15.22 -17.55 10.16
CA GLU A 295 -15.54 -17.73 11.58
C GLU A 295 -16.01 -16.40 12.21
N CYS A 296 -15.31 -15.30 11.98
CA CYS A 296 -15.69 -13.97 12.45
C CYS A 296 -17.06 -13.53 11.89
N ILE A 297 -17.35 -13.79 10.62
CA ILE A 297 -18.66 -13.48 10.01
C ILE A 297 -19.78 -14.30 10.64
N GLU A 298 -19.56 -15.57 10.95
CA GLU A 298 -20.53 -16.44 11.59
C GLU A 298 -20.85 -15.97 13.01
N ILE A 299 -19.84 -15.63 13.79
CA ILE A 299 -19.99 -15.03 15.14
C ILE A 299 -20.82 -13.74 15.06
N TYR A 300 -20.49 -12.88 14.11
CA TYR A 300 -21.23 -11.63 13.89
C TYR A 300 -22.71 -11.87 13.53
N LYS A 301 -23.00 -12.80 12.62
CA LYS A 301 -24.37 -13.14 12.24
C LYS A 301 -25.16 -13.65 13.45
N ALA A 302 -24.58 -14.57 14.20
CA ALA A 302 -25.21 -15.11 15.41
C ALA A 302 -25.52 -14.02 16.45
N ALA A 303 -24.60 -13.08 16.66
CA ALA A 303 -24.81 -11.94 17.57
C ALA A 303 -25.97 -11.03 17.12
N ASN A 304 -26.10 -10.79 15.80
CA ASN A 304 -27.18 -9.96 15.24
C ASN A 304 -28.56 -10.64 15.27
N GLU A 305 -28.61 -11.96 15.07
CA GLU A 305 -29.86 -12.72 15.17
C GLU A 305 -30.43 -12.72 16.60
N THR A 306 -29.59 -12.52 17.60
CA THR A 306 -30.00 -12.42 19.00
C THR A 306 -30.45 -11.01 19.44
N GLY A 307 -30.49 -10.02 18.55
CA GLY A 307 -30.99 -8.67 18.79
C GLY A 307 -30.05 -7.74 19.57
N TYR A 308 -28.78 -8.08 19.71
CA TYR A 308 -27.76 -7.29 20.40
C TYR A 308 -26.98 -6.31 19.51
N ALA A 309 -27.33 -6.16 18.22
CA ALA A 309 -26.66 -5.22 17.34
C ALA A 309 -27.24 -3.81 17.51
N ASP A 310 -26.51 -2.93 18.14
CA ASP A 310 -26.76 -1.50 18.15
C ASP A 310 -26.54 -0.92 16.73
N GLU A 311 -27.52 -0.16 16.22
CA GLU A 311 -27.46 0.49 14.90
C GLU A 311 -26.32 1.52 14.75
N SER A 312 -25.60 1.84 15.84
CA SER A 312 -24.49 2.80 15.85
C SER A 312 -23.14 2.22 15.39
N GLY A 313 -23.06 0.91 15.09
CA GLY A 313 -21.83 0.17 14.72
C GLY A 313 -21.31 0.37 13.30
N LEU A 314 -21.78 1.39 12.59
CA LEU A 314 -21.36 1.67 11.22
C LEU A 314 -19.99 2.34 11.19
N MET A 315 -18.99 1.56 10.82
CA MET A 315 -17.66 2.10 10.52
C MET A 315 -17.78 3.17 9.45
N SER A 316 -17.41 4.39 9.82
CA SER A 316 -17.18 5.47 8.89
C SER A 316 -15.94 5.13 8.04
N ALA A 317 -16.13 4.39 6.96
CA ALA A 317 -15.20 4.36 5.85
C ALA A 317 -15.39 5.69 5.09
N THR A 318 -14.78 6.74 5.57
CA THR A 318 -14.63 8.02 4.89
C THR A 318 -13.15 8.28 4.65
#